data_449a9367dbe8b4b05007c6c445e27b72
#
_entry.id   449a9367dbe8b4b05007c6c445e27b72
#
_cell.length_a   1.000
_cell.length_b   1.000
_cell.length_c   1.000
_cell.angle_alpha   90.00
_cell.angle_beta   90.00
_cell.angle_gamma   90.00
#
_symmetry.space_group_name_H-M   'P 1'
#
loop_
_entity.id
_entity.type
_entity.pdbx_description
1 polymer ?
#
loop_
_entity_poly.entity_id
_entity_poly.type
_entity_poly.pdbx_seq_one_letter_code
_entity_poly.pdbx_strand_id
1 'polypeptide(L)'
;MKRLTLSLIALGAVATPLGAQLALPDMGQGAAGRTLGGVGGTLGDTVGDLGVQTVGQTVGSVTRTVRGLAEARLDRLDRLARANRKLIEKDAAGDLARRGELLLLDGGADAIATAQRAGFVVLSRERLDDLGVEVVRLAVPSGMGLARAQGVLAQALPGATISADTLHFPGGTASGRAGDAAGGVTRAMPPIATPVGVIDGGATPALKPAEMRGFARGAPKASDHGSAVTSLLQFAGVQRVLVADVYGSDPAGGNALAVAKGLDWLVGKGVKVVSVSLVGPPNPLLARAVKAAQGKGAVIVAAVGNDGPAAPPSYPASYPGVIAVTAVDGRNRALIEAGRALHLDYAAPGADIAATNAAGRRVKVRGTSFATPLVASRVALKWGAGMGPKLDAEAIDLGARGPDGTYGRGLLCTICRPAR
;
A
#
# COMPACT_ATOMS: atom_id res chain seq x y z
N MET A 1 39.52 25.93 -63.78
CA MET A 1 40.20 26.75 -62.78
C MET A 1 39.17 27.49 -61.98
N LYS A 2 38.70 26.94 -60.89
CA LYS A 2 37.92 27.66 -59.86
C LYS A 2 38.28 27.02 -58.54
N ARG A 3 38.87 27.79 -57.65
CA ARG A 3 39.26 27.41 -56.27
C ARG A 3 38.01 27.40 -55.40
N LEU A 4 37.76 26.28 -54.73
CA LEU A 4 36.79 26.21 -53.62
C LEU A 4 37.55 26.29 -52.31
N THR A 5 37.25 27.29 -51.52
CA THR A 5 37.72 27.45 -50.12
C THR A 5 36.79 26.66 -49.22
N LEU A 6 37.36 25.72 -48.45
CA LEU A 6 36.66 25.00 -47.36
C LEU A 6 36.82 25.81 -46.09
N SER A 7 35.69 26.23 -45.52
CA SER A 7 35.65 26.79 -44.16
C SER A 7 35.40 25.65 -43.14
N LEU A 8 36.38 25.42 -42.26
CA LEU A 8 36.24 24.54 -41.11
C LEU A 8 35.44 25.27 -40.01
N ILE A 9 34.29 24.75 -39.66
CA ILE A 9 33.57 25.12 -38.42
C ILE A 9 33.96 24.11 -37.35
N ALA A 10 34.72 24.56 -36.35
CA ALA A 10 35.03 23.76 -35.16
C ALA A 10 33.82 23.77 -34.21
N LEU A 11 33.16 22.64 -34.03
CA LEU A 11 32.19 22.43 -32.98
C LEU A 11 32.91 22.01 -31.68
N GLY A 12 33.01 22.89 -30.73
CA GLY A 12 33.51 22.58 -29.41
C GLY A 12 32.47 21.77 -28.61
N ALA A 13 32.77 20.50 -28.39
CA ALA A 13 32.01 19.68 -27.46
C ALA A 13 32.38 20.04 -26.01
N VAL A 14 31.49 20.68 -25.31
CA VAL A 14 31.60 20.85 -23.85
C VAL A 14 31.07 19.58 -23.21
N ALA A 15 31.97 18.74 -22.69
CA ALA A 15 31.64 17.61 -21.85
C ALA A 15 31.36 18.12 -20.45
N THR A 16 30.11 18.07 -20.03
CA THR A 16 29.74 18.21 -18.61
C THR A 16 29.80 16.85 -17.93
N PRO A 17 30.52 16.69 -16.81
CA PRO A 17 30.46 15.44 -16.04
C PRO A 17 29.11 15.34 -15.34
N LEU A 18 28.33 14.29 -15.64
CA LEU A 18 27.18 13.88 -14.84
C LEU A 18 27.70 13.30 -13.52
N GLY A 19 27.93 14.16 -12.56
CA GLY A 19 28.06 13.77 -11.15
C GLY A 19 26.66 13.57 -10.61
N ALA A 20 26.18 12.33 -10.57
CA ALA A 20 25.03 11.97 -9.78
C ALA A 20 25.40 12.05 -8.29
N GLN A 21 25.38 13.23 -7.72
CA GLN A 21 25.31 13.39 -6.26
C GLN A 21 23.86 13.11 -5.86
N LEU A 22 23.64 11.96 -5.23
CA LEU A 22 22.48 11.72 -4.38
C LEU A 22 22.55 12.71 -3.21
N ALA A 23 22.08 13.92 -3.43
CA ALA A 23 21.77 14.83 -2.34
C ALA A 23 20.57 14.26 -1.61
N LEU A 24 20.79 13.78 -0.39
CA LEU A 24 19.72 13.57 0.57
C LEU A 24 18.97 14.90 0.69
N PRO A 25 17.64 14.94 0.51
CA PRO A 25 16.91 16.18 0.68
C PRO A 25 17.09 16.66 2.12
N ASP A 26 17.49 17.90 2.26
CA ASP A 26 17.56 18.61 3.53
C ASP A 26 16.18 18.52 4.22
N MET A 27 16.09 17.72 5.27
CA MET A 27 14.88 17.43 6.03
C MET A 27 14.44 18.63 6.90
N GLY A 28 15.10 19.78 6.75
CA GLY A 28 14.92 20.94 7.63
C GLY A 28 13.77 21.88 7.29
N GLN A 29 13.33 22.04 6.03
CA GLN A 29 12.38 23.12 5.72
C GLN A 29 11.40 22.87 4.55
N GLY A 30 11.58 21.83 3.71
CA GLY A 30 10.83 21.76 2.44
C GLY A 30 9.50 21.00 2.49
N ALA A 31 9.37 19.96 3.31
CA ALA A 31 8.19 19.09 3.32
C ALA A 31 7.14 19.56 4.33
N ALA A 32 7.54 20.01 5.49
CA ALA A 32 6.63 20.60 6.48
C ALA A 32 6.00 21.89 5.97
N GLY A 33 6.77 22.74 5.26
CA GLY A 33 6.29 23.98 4.70
C GLY A 33 5.24 23.83 3.59
N ARG A 34 5.33 22.79 2.76
CA ARG A 34 4.34 22.54 1.69
C ARG A 34 3.05 21.90 2.21
N THR A 35 3.16 21.05 3.23
CA THR A 35 1.97 20.46 3.89
C THR A 35 1.24 21.50 4.74
N LEU A 36 1.98 22.46 5.32
CA LEU A 36 1.43 23.58 6.07
C LEU A 36 0.84 24.66 5.15
N GLY A 37 1.34 24.81 3.91
CA GLY A 37 0.76 25.70 2.91
C GLY A 37 -0.65 25.29 2.48
N GLY A 38 -0.92 23.97 2.36
CA GLY A 38 -2.27 23.46 2.10
C GLY A 38 -3.23 23.65 3.28
N VAL A 39 -2.74 23.53 4.50
CA VAL A 39 -3.54 23.79 5.72
C VAL A 39 -3.68 25.30 5.95
N GLY A 40 -2.65 26.09 5.62
CA GLY A 40 -2.67 27.54 5.74
C GLY A 40 -3.63 28.24 4.76
N GLY A 41 -3.79 27.71 3.54
CA GLY A 41 -4.74 28.24 2.55
C GLY A 41 -6.19 28.12 3.01
N THR A 42 -6.55 26.97 3.60
CA THR A 42 -7.90 26.74 4.14
C THR A 42 -8.15 27.48 5.46
N LEU A 43 -7.09 27.80 6.21
CA LEU A 43 -7.19 28.59 7.44
C LEU A 43 -7.15 30.10 7.17
N GLY A 44 -6.52 30.53 6.05
CA GLY A 44 -6.41 31.94 5.68
C GLY A 44 -7.76 32.62 5.44
N ASP A 45 -8.70 31.91 4.84
CA ASP A 45 -10.05 32.41 4.56
C ASP A 45 -10.98 32.43 5.79
N THR A 46 -10.62 31.71 6.87
CA THR A 46 -11.41 31.65 8.11
C THR A 46 -10.81 32.45 9.26
N VAL A 47 -9.59 32.96 9.13
CA VAL A 47 -8.77 33.50 10.22
C VAL A 47 -8.69 35.07 10.15
N GLY A 48 -9.55 35.70 9.40
CA GLY A 48 -9.59 37.18 9.41
C GLY A 48 -9.74 37.81 10.83
N ASP A 49 -10.11 37.01 11.84
CA ASP A 49 -10.42 37.53 13.19
C ASP A 49 -9.79 36.73 14.37
N LEU A 50 -8.97 35.71 14.11
CA LEU A 50 -8.29 34.97 15.18
C LEU A 50 -6.80 35.36 15.25
N GLY A 51 -6.42 35.97 16.38
CA GLY A 51 -5.07 36.49 16.60
C GLY A 51 -3.95 35.51 16.35
N VAL A 52 -2.80 35.98 15.87
CA VAL A 52 -1.56 35.24 15.50
C VAL A 52 -1.13 34.18 16.52
N GLN A 53 -1.46 34.35 17.81
CA GLN A 53 -1.17 33.36 18.86
C GLN A 53 -1.96 32.06 18.71
N THR A 54 -3.21 32.12 18.27
CA THR A 54 -4.06 30.91 18.10
C THR A 54 -3.58 30.06 16.91
N VAL A 55 -3.14 30.71 15.82
CA VAL A 55 -2.57 30.02 14.65
C VAL A 55 -1.26 29.33 15.02
N GLY A 56 -0.38 29.99 15.76
CA GLY A 56 0.89 29.40 16.23
C GLY A 56 0.68 28.17 17.13
N GLN A 57 -0.31 28.22 18.02
CA GLN A 57 -0.66 27.07 18.88
C GLN A 57 -1.25 25.91 18.09
N THR A 58 -2.11 26.19 17.10
CA THR A 58 -2.70 25.16 16.23
C THR A 58 -1.65 24.49 15.37
N VAL A 59 -0.77 25.26 14.70
CA VAL A 59 0.34 24.74 13.93
C VAL A 59 1.29 23.90 14.81
N GLY A 60 1.63 24.39 16.00
CA GLY A 60 2.46 23.65 16.96
C GLY A 60 1.83 22.33 17.42
N SER A 61 0.50 22.28 17.59
CA SER A 61 -0.20 21.04 17.97
C SER A 61 -0.23 20.01 16.82
N VAL A 62 -0.49 20.45 15.60
CA VAL A 62 -0.46 19.58 14.39
C VAL A 62 0.95 19.03 14.18
N THR A 63 1.98 19.85 14.25
CA THR A 63 3.38 19.42 14.09
C THR A 63 3.77 18.39 15.13
N ARG A 64 3.39 18.57 16.39
CA ARG A 64 3.63 17.57 17.46
C ARG A 64 2.89 16.25 17.19
N THR A 65 1.65 16.31 16.72
CA THR A 65 0.87 15.11 16.37
C THR A 65 1.52 14.33 15.22
N VAL A 66 1.92 15.01 14.15
CA VAL A 66 2.60 14.39 12.99
C VAL A 66 3.93 13.74 13.40
N ARG A 67 4.73 14.41 14.24
CA ARG A 67 5.97 13.84 14.78
C ARG A 67 5.68 12.62 15.64
N GLY A 68 4.70 12.70 16.55
CA GLY A 68 4.30 11.59 17.41
C GLY A 68 3.82 10.36 16.61
N LEU A 69 3.15 10.55 15.47
CA LEU A 69 2.76 9.43 14.59
C LEU A 69 3.99 8.75 13.97
N ALA A 70 4.97 9.53 13.50
CA ALA A 70 6.19 8.97 12.94
C ALA A 70 7.02 8.19 13.97
N GLU A 71 7.16 8.73 15.17
CA GLU A 71 7.83 8.07 16.31
C GLU A 71 7.09 6.78 16.71
N ALA A 72 5.77 6.82 16.84
CA ALA A 72 4.94 5.66 17.16
C ALA A 72 5.05 4.53 16.11
N ARG A 73 5.20 4.90 14.81
CA ARG A 73 5.47 3.95 13.75
C ARG A 73 6.80 3.22 13.99
N LEU A 74 7.89 3.97 14.19
CA LEU A 74 9.22 3.39 14.40
C LEU A 74 9.23 2.47 15.64
N ASP A 75 8.65 2.93 16.74
CA ASP A 75 8.53 2.13 17.97
C ASP A 75 7.71 0.85 17.77
N ARG A 76 6.63 0.92 16.99
CA ARG A 76 5.83 -0.26 16.66
C ARG A 76 6.65 -1.28 15.85
N LEU A 77 7.35 -0.83 14.81
CA LEU A 77 8.18 -1.69 13.98
C LEU A 77 9.32 -2.32 14.79
N ASP A 78 9.97 -1.55 15.64
CA ASP A 78 11.03 -2.05 16.51
C ASP A 78 10.53 -3.05 17.56
N ARG A 79 9.36 -2.80 18.16
CA ARG A 79 8.74 -3.79 19.08
C ARG A 79 8.41 -5.09 18.34
N LEU A 80 7.87 -5.00 17.12
CA LEU A 80 7.55 -6.18 16.31
C LEU A 80 8.80 -7.01 16.00
N ALA A 81 9.87 -6.35 15.55
CA ALA A 81 11.16 -7.01 15.28
C ALA A 81 11.73 -7.68 16.53
N ARG A 82 11.74 -6.99 17.67
CA ARG A 82 12.26 -7.55 18.94
C ARG A 82 11.43 -8.75 19.42
N ALA A 83 10.11 -8.64 19.33
CA ALA A 83 9.20 -9.73 19.76
C ALA A 83 9.33 -10.97 18.87
N ASN A 84 9.69 -10.81 17.59
CA ASN A 84 9.76 -11.89 16.60
C ASN A 84 11.15 -12.06 15.99
N ARG A 85 12.22 -11.80 16.75
CA ARG A 85 13.62 -11.81 16.29
C ARG A 85 14.10 -13.10 15.61
N LYS A 86 13.37 -14.21 15.80
CA LYS A 86 13.67 -15.48 15.13
C LYS A 86 13.08 -15.56 13.70
N LEU A 87 12.11 -14.71 13.38
CA LEU A 87 11.36 -14.73 12.12
C LEU A 87 11.49 -13.44 11.31
N ILE A 88 11.84 -12.33 11.99
CA ILE A 88 11.87 -10.98 11.40
C ILE A 88 13.23 -10.35 11.68
N GLU A 89 13.82 -9.70 10.68
CA GLU A 89 14.97 -8.84 10.82
C GLU A 89 14.90 -7.65 9.85
N LYS A 90 15.80 -6.70 9.99
CA LYS A 90 15.92 -5.56 9.08
C LYS A 90 16.77 -5.92 7.88
N ASP A 91 16.36 -5.51 6.70
CA ASP A 91 17.13 -5.62 5.48
C ASP A 91 18.15 -4.48 5.33
N ALA A 92 18.80 -4.37 4.17
CA ALA A 92 19.82 -3.35 3.90
C ALA A 92 19.25 -1.92 3.88
N ALA A 93 17.96 -1.74 3.62
CA ALA A 93 17.28 -0.46 3.68
C ALA A 93 16.74 -0.11 5.09
N GLY A 94 16.83 -1.06 6.03
CA GLY A 94 16.28 -0.93 7.38
C GLY A 94 14.81 -1.34 7.49
N ASP A 95 14.23 -1.88 6.42
CA ASP A 95 12.85 -2.34 6.40
C ASP A 95 12.71 -3.74 7.02
N LEU A 96 11.56 -4.01 7.64
CA LEU A 96 11.30 -5.33 8.22
C LEU A 96 11.07 -6.34 7.11
N ALA A 97 11.76 -7.46 7.22
CA ALA A 97 11.71 -8.56 6.27
C ALA A 97 11.74 -9.92 6.98
N ARG A 98 11.37 -10.94 6.25
CA ARG A 98 11.48 -12.33 6.67
C ARG A 98 12.95 -12.65 6.93
N ARG A 99 13.24 -13.16 8.14
CA ARG A 99 14.60 -13.42 8.57
C ARG A 99 15.25 -14.55 7.76
N GLY A 100 16.50 -14.32 7.34
CA GLY A 100 17.33 -15.35 6.75
C GLY A 100 16.92 -15.79 5.34
N GLU A 101 16.05 -15.02 4.67
CA GLU A 101 15.58 -15.33 3.33
C GLU A 101 15.78 -14.16 2.36
N LEU A 102 16.28 -14.45 1.16
CA LEU A 102 16.33 -13.51 0.03
C LEU A 102 15.53 -14.09 -1.15
N LEU A 103 15.03 -13.17 -1.95
CA LEU A 103 14.31 -13.44 -3.19
C LEU A 103 15.20 -13.07 -4.38
N LEU A 104 15.44 -14.01 -5.28
CA LEU A 104 16.10 -13.81 -6.56
C LEU A 104 15.07 -13.94 -7.67
N LEU A 105 14.81 -12.87 -8.38
CA LEU A 105 13.86 -12.83 -9.49
C LEU A 105 14.58 -13.26 -10.77
N ASP A 106 13.89 -14.05 -11.60
CA ASP A 106 14.39 -14.57 -12.88
C ASP A 106 15.75 -15.30 -12.74
N GLY A 107 15.95 -15.97 -11.61
CA GLY A 107 17.17 -16.72 -11.33
C GLY A 107 17.31 -17.97 -12.19
N GLY A 108 17.93 -17.82 -13.37
CA GLY A 108 18.31 -18.97 -14.23
C GLY A 108 19.30 -19.91 -13.53
N ALA A 109 19.60 -21.04 -14.16
CA ALA A 109 20.47 -22.08 -13.59
C ALA A 109 21.84 -21.55 -13.17
N ASP A 110 22.46 -20.69 -13.98
CA ASP A 110 23.78 -20.12 -13.68
C ASP A 110 23.77 -19.15 -12.48
N ALA A 111 22.71 -18.33 -12.39
CA ALA A 111 22.52 -17.43 -11.25
C ALA A 111 22.33 -18.22 -9.94
N ILE A 112 21.56 -19.30 -9.99
CA ILE A 112 21.36 -20.21 -8.85
C ILE A 112 22.68 -20.88 -8.47
N ALA A 113 23.45 -21.43 -9.43
CA ALA A 113 24.74 -22.05 -9.17
C ALA A 113 25.74 -21.04 -8.58
N THR A 114 25.71 -19.79 -9.02
CA THR A 114 26.55 -18.71 -8.47
C THR A 114 26.14 -18.37 -7.04
N ALA A 115 24.83 -18.26 -6.75
CA ALA A 115 24.34 -18.05 -5.40
C ALA A 115 24.76 -19.20 -4.46
N GLN A 116 24.67 -20.45 -4.93
CA GLN A 116 25.12 -21.62 -4.16
C GLN A 116 26.60 -21.61 -3.87
N ARG A 117 27.46 -21.23 -4.83
CA ARG A 117 28.90 -21.05 -4.61
C ARG A 117 29.20 -19.95 -3.58
N ALA A 118 28.36 -18.93 -3.50
CA ALA A 118 28.43 -17.89 -2.48
C ALA A 118 27.84 -18.32 -1.11
N GLY A 119 27.45 -19.58 -0.95
CA GLY A 119 26.98 -20.18 0.31
C GLY A 119 25.47 -20.08 0.54
N PHE A 120 24.69 -19.58 -0.41
CA PHE A 120 23.24 -19.55 -0.30
C PHE A 120 22.63 -20.92 -0.63
N VAL A 121 21.53 -21.25 0.02
CA VAL A 121 20.81 -22.51 -0.22
C VAL A 121 19.45 -22.21 -0.84
N VAL A 122 19.10 -22.92 -1.92
CA VAL A 122 17.77 -22.80 -2.53
C VAL A 122 16.74 -23.44 -1.60
N LEU A 123 15.81 -22.65 -1.11
CA LEU A 123 14.67 -23.10 -0.30
C LEU A 123 13.52 -23.60 -1.20
N SER A 124 13.20 -22.83 -2.24
CA SER A 124 12.18 -23.19 -3.22
C SER A 124 12.34 -22.37 -4.48
N ARG A 125 11.72 -22.88 -5.56
CA ARG A 125 11.46 -22.11 -6.78
C ARG A 125 9.96 -21.92 -6.87
N GLU A 126 9.54 -20.68 -6.90
CA GLU A 126 8.13 -20.30 -6.94
C GLU A 126 7.82 -19.76 -8.32
N ARG A 127 6.74 -20.27 -8.90
CA ARG A 127 6.21 -19.78 -10.17
C ARG A 127 4.83 -19.17 -9.88
N LEU A 128 4.66 -17.94 -10.24
CA LEU A 128 3.40 -17.22 -10.24
C LEU A 128 2.87 -17.30 -11.68
N ASP A 129 2.18 -18.42 -11.98
CA ASP A 129 1.88 -18.83 -13.37
C ASP A 129 0.95 -17.84 -14.07
N ASP A 130 -0.04 -17.34 -13.34
CA ASP A 130 -1.00 -16.39 -13.86
C ASP A 130 -0.41 -14.98 -14.08
N LEU A 131 0.69 -14.63 -13.40
CA LEU A 131 1.44 -13.39 -13.58
C LEU A 131 2.67 -13.54 -14.45
N GLY A 132 3.11 -14.78 -14.74
CA GLY A 132 4.34 -15.05 -15.47
C GLY A 132 5.60 -14.56 -14.73
N VAL A 133 5.63 -14.68 -13.40
CA VAL A 133 6.74 -14.24 -12.56
C VAL A 133 7.39 -15.46 -11.90
N GLU A 134 8.71 -15.59 -12.03
CA GLU A 134 9.49 -16.60 -11.35
C GLU A 134 10.34 -15.97 -10.25
N VAL A 135 10.40 -16.64 -9.10
CA VAL A 135 11.21 -16.21 -7.97
C VAL A 135 11.84 -17.41 -7.28
N VAL A 136 13.13 -17.33 -7.01
CA VAL A 136 13.87 -18.30 -6.23
C VAL A 136 14.03 -17.77 -4.81
N ARG A 137 13.58 -18.56 -3.82
CA ARG A 137 13.83 -18.28 -2.40
C ARG A 137 15.17 -18.87 -2.02
N LEU A 138 16.01 -18.05 -1.43
CA LEU A 138 17.36 -18.44 -1.01
C LEU A 138 17.48 -18.27 0.51
N ALA A 139 17.94 -19.32 1.19
CA ALA A 139 18.39 -19.20 2.58
C ALA A 139 19.73 -18.47 2.62
N VAL A 140 19.85 -17.53 3.54
CA VAL A 140 21.07 -16.80 3.84
C VAL A 140 22.06 -17.72 4.55
N PRO A 141 23.38 -17.65 4.24
CA PRO A 141 24.40 -18.43 4.94
C PRO A 141 24.33 -18.26 6.47
N SER A 142 24.56 -19.35 7.20
CA SER A 142 24.51 -19.35 8.67
C SER A 142 25.42 -18.28 9.27
N GLY A 143 24.93 -17.55 10.25
CA GLY A 143 25.66 -16.47 10.93
C GLY A 143 25.72 -15.14 10.15
N MET A 144 25.20 -15.08 8.93
CA MET A 144 25.15 -13.84 8.13
C MET A 144 23.80 -13.13 8.32
N GLY A 145 23.82 -11.84 8.65
CA GLY A 145 22.60 -11.03 8.68
C GLY A 145 22.12 -10.66 7.28
N LEU A 146 20.81 -10.41 7.15
CA LEU A 146 20.12 -10.19 5.88
C LEU A 146 20.72 -9.05 5.05
N ALA A 147 21.03 -7.91 5.69
CA ALA A 147 21.63 -6.74 5.03
C ALA A 147 22.98 -7.07 4.38
N ARG A 148 23.84 -7.82 5.10
CA ARG A 148 25.13 -8.27 4.56
C ARG A 148 24.93 -9.28 3.42
N ALA A 149 24.00 -10.20 3.59
CA ALA A 149 23.69 -11.23 2.60
C ALA A 149 23.21 -10.61 1.26
N GLN A 150 22.37 -9.56 1.33
CA GLN A 150 21.97 -8.82 0.12
C GLN A 150 23.18 -8.25 -0.62
N GLY A 151 24.14 -7.65 0.09
CA GLY A 151 25.36 -7.09 -0.51
C GLY A 151 26.23 -8.18 -1.14
N VAL A 152 26.46 -9.30 -0.44
CA VAL A 152 27.24 -10.44 -0.96
C VAL A 152 26.60 -11.00 -2.24
N LEU A 153 25.29 -11.23 -2.22
CA LEU A 153 24.60 -11.79 -3.38
C LEU A 153 24.55 -10.81 -4.56
N ALA A 154 24.39 -9.51 -4.30
CA ALA A 154 24.43 -8.49 -5.35
C ALA A 154 25.79 -8.37 -6.02
N GLN A 155 26.88 -8.54 -5.26
CA GLN A 155 28.25 -8.59 -5.82
C GLN A 155 28.48 -9.85 -6.65
N ALA A 156 27.96 -10.99 -6.19
CA ALA A 156 28.11 -12.27 -6.91
C ALA A 156 27.27 -12.32 -8.19
N LEU A 157 26.16 -11.59 -8.24
CA LEU A 157 25.17 -11.59 -9.34
C LEU A 157 24.90 -10.15 -9.80
N PRO A 158 25.89 -9.47 -10.43
CA PRO A 158 25.67 -8.13 -10.93
C PRO A 158 24.54 -8.12 -12.00
N GLY A 159 23.60 -7.20 -11.85
CA GLY A 159 22.43 -7.08 -12.73
C GLY A 159 21.24 -7.98 -12.40
N ALA A 160 21.37 -8.92 -11.45
CA ALA A 160 20.22 -9.69 -10.98
C ALA A 160 19.31 -8.85 -10.06
N THR A 161 18.01 -9.11 -10.12
CA THR A 161 17.06 -8.48 -9.20
C THR A 161 16.96 -9.31 -7.92
N ILE A 162 17.51 -8.77 -6.85
CA ILE A 162 17.56 -9.39 -5.52
C ILE A 162 16.81 -8.50 -4.54
N SER A 163 15.96 -9.09 -3.70
CA SER A 163 15.31 -8.35 -2.62
C SER A 163 15.19 -9.20 -1.35
N ALA A 164 15.04 -8.54 -0.21
CA ALA A 164 14.48 -9.17 0.97
C ALA A 164 12.98 -9.43 0.76
N ASP A 165 12.42 -10.40 1.48
CA ASP A 165 10.98 -10.64 1.51
C ASP A 165 10.35 -9.71 2.55
N THR A 166 10.15 -8.44 2.17
CA THR A 166 9.73 -7.34 3.04
C THR A 166 8.30 -7.50 3.50
N LEU A 167 8.01 -7.03 4.73
CA LEU A 167 6.69 -7.15 5.35
C LEU A 167 5.81 -5.94 5.02
N HIS A 168 4.54 -6.23 4.76
CA HIS A 168 3.47 -5.25 4.59
C HIS A 168 2.47 -5.44 5.73
N PHE A 169 1.92 -4.37 6.26
CA PHE A 169 1.07 -4.38 7.46
C PHE A 169 -0.31 -3.83 7.16
N PRO A 170 -1.35 -4.27 7.91
CA PRO A 170 -2.66 -3.63 7.82
C PRO A 170 -2.56 -2.13 8.11
N GLY A 171 -3.12 -1.33 7.22
CA GLY A 171 -3.09 0.13 7.33
C GLY A 171 -4.25 0.71 8.14
N GLY A 172 -4.72 0.06 9.20
CA GLY A 172 -5.82 0.53 10.02
C GLY A 172 -5.94 -0.21 11.34
N THR A 173 -6.62 0.39 12.30
CA THR A 173 -6.98 -0.26 13.55
C THR A 173 -8.49 -0.54 13.57
N ALA A 174 -8.87 -1.81 13.68
CA ALA A 174 -10.21 -2.20 14.10
C ALA A 174 -10.24 -2.09 15.63
N SER A 175 -10.33 -0.87 16.16
CA SER A 175 -10.42 -0.64 17.58
C SER A 175 -11.79 -0.05 17.92
N GLY A 176 -12.64 -0.87 18.49
CA GLY A 176 -13.86 -0.45 19.11
C GLY A 176 -14.31 -1.50 20.12
N ARG A 177 -14.60 -1.10 21.35
CA ARG A 177 -15.50 -1.90 22.19
C ARG A 177 -16.71 -2.24 21.34
N ALA A 178 -17.12 -3.52 21.33
CA ALA A 178 -18.39 -3.92 20.77
C ALA A 178 -19.46 -3.00 21.38
N GLY A 179 -19.86 -1.99 20.63
CA GLY A 179 -21.05 -1.23 20.99
C GLY A 179 -22.21 -2.04 20.45
N ASP A 180 -23.24 -2.23 21.29
CA ASP A 180 -24.54 -2.69 20.86
C ASP A 180 -25.05 -1.69 19.80
N ALA A 181 -24.68 -1.92 18.53
CA ALA A 181 -25.22 -1.17 17.44
C ALA A 181 -26.63 -1.73 17.18
N ALA A 182 -27.59 -1.19 17.92
CA ALA A 182 -29.01 -1.36 17.61
C ALA A 182 -29.22 -1.08 16.12
N GLY A 183 -29.96 -1.98 15.47
CA GLY A 183 -30.19 -2.02 14.05
C GLY A 183 -30.62 -0.70 13.43
N GLY A 184 -29.65 0.08 12.92
CA GLY A 184 -29.94 1.12 11.97
C GLY A 184 -30.27 0.47 10.62
N VAL A 185 -31.34 0.93 9.96
CA VAL A 185 -31.75 0.50 8.62
C VAL A 185 -30.56 0.65 7.69
N THR A 186 -29.93 -0.48 7.34
CA THR A 186 -28.88 -0.50 6.31
C THR A 186 -29.56 -0.30 4.97
N ARG A 187 -29.37 0.88 4.37
CA ARG A 187 -29.80 1.10 2.98
C ARG A 187 -29.13 0.05 2.11
N ALA A 188 -29.93 -0.80 1.48
CA ALA A 188 -29.42 -1.77 0.54
C ALA A 188 -28.75 -1.05 -0.61
N MET A 189 -27.44 -1.30 -0.81
CA MET A 189 -26.71 -0.80 -1.97
C MET A 189 -27.06 -1.63 -3.20
N PRO A 190 -27.12 -1.02 -4.40
CA PRO A 190 -27.31 -1.78 -5.62
C PRO A 190 -26.29 -2.90 -5.76
N PRO A 191 -26.71 -4.11 -6.20
CA PRO A 191 -25.82 -5.24 -6.33
C PRO A 191 -24.74 -5.00 -7.38
N ILE A 192 -23.50 -5.37 -7.06
CA ILE A 192 -22.32 -5.28 -7.94
C ILE A 192 -21.91 -6.71 -8.30
N ALA A 193 -22.13 -7.09 -9.58
CA ALA A 193 -21.84 -8.43 -10.08
C ALA A 193 -20.35 -8.68 -10.31
N THR A 194 -19.55 -7.63 -10.60
CA THR A 194 -18.11 -7.73 -10.80
C THR A 194 -17.43 -8.26 -9.53
N PRO A 195 -16.73 -9.41 -9.57
CA PRO A 195 -16.03 -9.93 -8.41
C PRO A 195 -14.90 -9.00 -7.96
N VAL A 196 -14.71 -8.90 -6.64
CA VAL A 196 -13.60 -8.16 -6.04
C VAL A 196 -12.74 -9.10 -5.22
N GLY A 197 -11.42 -9.05 -5.46
CA GLY A 197 -10.42 -9.73 -4.65
C GLY A 197 -9.99 -8.88 -3.47
N VAL A 198 -9.71 -9.52 -2.36
CA VAL A 198 -9.11 -8.90 -1.15
C VAL A 198 -7.77 -9.55 -0.90
N ILE A 199 -6.72 -8.76 -0.73
CA ILE A 199 -5.44 -9.21 -0.18
C ILE A 199 -5.31 -8.61 1.21
N ASP A 200 -5.43 -9.49 2.24
CA ASP A 200 -5.47 -9.09 3.65
C ASP A 200 -5.27 -10.32 4.56
N GLY A 201 -5.70 -10.29 5.80
CA GLY A 201 -5.96 -11.48 6.59
C GLY A 201 -7.28 -12.14 6.19
N GLY A 202 -7.53 -13.36 6.66
CA GLY A 202 -8.76 -14.09 6.35
C GLY A 202 -10.01 -13.39 6.87
N ALA A 203 -11.13 -13.59 6.17
CA ALA A 203 -12.44 -13.13 6.60
C ALA A 203 -13.14 -14.16 7.51
N THR A 204 -14.02 -13.69 8.41
CA THR A 204 -14.87 -14.58 9.19
C THR A 204 -15.81 -15.39 8.30
N PRO A 205 -16.01 -16.69 8.56
CA PRO A 205 -16.97 -17.52 7.80
C PRO A 205 -18.40 -16.96 7.78
N ALA A 206 -18.78 -16.18 8.81
CA ALA A 206 -20.09 -15.53 8.89
C ALA A 206 -20.38 -14.60 7.70
N LEU A 207 -19.35 -14.05 7.06
CA LEU A 207 -19.47 -13.20 5.86
C LEU A 207 -19.65 -14.01 4.56
N LYS A 208 -19.44 -15.32 4.59
CA LYS A 208 -19.57 -16.22 3.44
C LYS A 208 -18.85 -15.68 2.18
N PRO A 209 -17.53 -15.39 2.23
CA PRO A 209 -16.80 -15.02 1.03
C PRO A 209 -16.97 -16.09 -0.05
N ALA A 210 -16.97 -15.71 -1.32
CA ALA A 210 -17.16 -16.65 -2.42
C ALA A 210 -16.06 -17.71 -2.48
N GLU A 211 -14.83 -17.31 -2.16
CA GLU A 211 -13.67 -18.21 -1.98
C GLU A 211 -12.66 -17.54 -1.05
N MET A 212 -11.94 -18.36 -0.26
CA MET A 212 -10.85 -17.87 0.59
C MET A 212 -9.68 -18.85 0.51
N ARG A 213 -8.47 -18.32 0.25
CA ARG A 213 -7.23 -19.12 0.16
C ARG A 213 -6.12 -18.50 0.99
N GLY A 214 -5.33 -19.34 1.66
CA GLY A 214 -4.19 -18.95 2.48
C GLY A 214 -2.88 -18.97 1.71
N PHE A 215 -2.00 -17.99 1.99
CA PHE A 215 -0.66 -17.83 1.38
C PHE A 215 0.45 -17.66 2.41
N ALA A 216 0.13 -17.78 3.69
CA ALA A 216 1.07 -17.78 4.80
C ALA A 216 0.84 -18.98 5.72
N ARG A 217 1.75 -19.20 6.65
CA ARG A 217 1.62 -20.30 7.61
C ARG A 217 0.36 -20.13 8.46
N GLY A 218 -0.44 -21.19 8.55
CA GLY A 218 -1.69 -21.21 9.31
C GLY A 218 -2.82 -20.38 8.70
N ALA A 219 -2.68 -19.95 7.44
CA ALA A 219 -3.77 -19.36 6.65
C ALA A 219 -4.57 -20.47 5.93
N PRO A 220 -5.88 -20.26 5.64
CA PRO A 220 -6.63 -19.08 6.00
C PRO A 220 -7.08 -19.07 7.46
N LYS A 221 -7.00 -17.88 8.09
CA LYS A 221 -7.45 -17.66 9.47
C LYS A 221 -8.17 -16.31 9.58
N ALA A 222 -9.39 -16.31 10.11
CA ALA A 222 -10.14 -15.08 10.30
C ALA A 222 -9.37 -14.05 11.13
N SER A 223 -9.28 -12.84 10.63
CA SER A 223 -8.71 -11.67 11.29
C SER A 223 -9.76 -10.56 11.41
N ASP A 224 -9.63 -9.70 12.41
CA ASP A 224 -10.54 -8.56 12.57
C ASP A 224 -10.44 -7.62 11.36
N HIS A 225 -9.21 -7.40 10.85
CA HIS A 225 -8.96 -6.48 9.74
C HIS A 225 -9.50 -7.03 8.41
N GLY A 226 -9.15 -8.25 8.04
CA GLY A 226 -9.64 -8.89 6.80
C GLY A 226 -11.15 -9.10 6.79
N SER A 227 -11.74 -9.42 7.95
CA SER A 227 -13.20 -9.50 8.12
C SER A 227 -13.86 -8.13 7.90
N ALA A 228 -13.29 -7.07 8.49
CA ALA A 228 -13.82 -5.71 8.34
C ALA A 228 -13.76 -5.23 6.89
N VAL A 229 -12.63 -5.40 6.20
CA VAL A 229 -12.45 -5.05 4.78
C VAL A 229 -13.46 -5.80 3.90
N THR A 230 -13.60 -7.12 4.11
CA THR A 230 -14.56 -7.96 3.37
C THR A 230 -16.00 -7.50 3.61
N SER A 231 -16.37 -7.21 4.87
CA SER A 231 -17.73 -6.76 5.21
C SER A 231 -18.10 -5.41 4.57
N LEU A 232 -17.12 -4.50 4.40
CA LEU A 232 -17.33 -3.21 3.75
C LEU A 232 -17.56 -3.34 2.24
N LEU A 233 -16.87 -4.26 1.56
CA LEU A 233 -17.16 -4.58 0.16
C LEU A 233 -18.58 -5.11 -0.01
N GLN A 234 -19.01 -6.06 0.85
CA GLN A 234 -20.36 -6.61 0.82
C GLN A 234 -21.41 -5.54 1.14
N PHE A 235 -21.17 -4.71 2.15
CA PHE A 235 -22.04 -3.57 2.44
C PHE A 235 -22.18 -2.63 1.25
N ALA A 236 -21.09 -2.38 0.50
CA ALA A 236 -21.07 -1.53 -0.69
C ALA A 236 -21.73 -2.21 -1.93
N GLY A 237 -22.27 -3.42 -1.79
CA GLY A 237 -23.04 -4.13 -2.82
C GLY A 237 -22.28 -5.22 -3.59
N VAL A 238 -21.00 -5.46 -3.30
CA VAL A 238 -20.22 -6.52 -3.98
C VAL A 238 -20.73 -7.88 -3.56
N GLN A 239 -21.26 -8.64 -4.54
CA GLN A 239 -21.86 -9.95 -4.28
C GLN A 239 -20.84 -11.09 -4.18
N ARG A 240 -19.72 -10.97 -4.90
CA ARG A 240 -18.68 -12.01 -4.94
C ARG A 240 -17.35 -11.43 -4.49
N VAL A 241 -16.95 -11.75 -3.25
CA VAL A 241 -15.64 -11.38 -2.68
C VAL A 241 -14.77 -12.64 -2.57
N LEU A 242 -13.58 -12.59 -3.16
CA LEU A 242 -12.54 -13.61 -3.01
C LEU A 242 -11.45 -13.08 -2.06
N VAL A 243 -11.03 -13.86 -1.08
CA VAL A 243 -10.09 -13.42 -0.05
C VAL A 243 -8.79 -14.21 -0.11
N ALA A 244 -7.69 -13.53 -0.35
CA ALA A 244 -6.33 -14.04 -0.22
C ALA A 244 -5.79 -13.68 1.17
N ASP A 245 -5.74 -14.67 2.07
CA ASP A 245 -5.15 -14.49 3.40
C ASP A 245 -3.62 -14.62 3.32
N VAL A 246 -2.93 -13.49 3.45
CA VAL A 246 -1.47 -13.41 3.38
C VAL A 246 -0.80 -13.40 4.77
N TYR A 247 -1.56 -13.53 5.85
CA TYR A 247 -1.06 -13.49 7.23
C TYR A 247 -1.18 -14.81 7.97
N GLY A 248 -2.37 -15.41 7.97
CA GLY A 248 -2.65 -16.59 8.78
C GLY A 248 -2.32 -16.40 10.26
N SER A 249 -1.42 -17.23 10.77
CA SER A 249 -0.83 -17.10 12.11
C SER A 249 0.68 -16.85 12.09
N ASP A 250 1.24 -16.47 10.95
CA ASP A 250 2.67 -16.20 10.78
C ASP A 250 3.01 -14.77 11.22
N PRO A 251 3.85 -14.55 12.24
CA PRO A 251 4.31 -13.22 12.62
C PRO A 251 5.05 -12.46 11.49
N ALA A 252 5.65 -13.21 10.54
CA ALA A 252 6.25 -12.67 9.33
C ALA A 252 5.31 -12.82 8.11
N GLY A 253 4.01 -12.93 8.32
CA GLY A 253 2.99 -12.87 7.27
C GLY A 253 2.85 -11.47 6.70
N GLY A 254 2.11 -11.35 5.60
CA GLY A 254 2.04 -10.09 4.84
C GLY A 254 3.34 -9.77 4.10
N ASN A 255 4.25 -10.74 3.96
CA ASN A 255 5.48 -10.55 3.22
C ASN A 255 5.21 -10.42 1.70
N ALA A 256 6.14 -9.83 0.98
CA ALA A 256 5.99 -9.52 -0.44
C ALA A 256 5.66 -10.76 -1.28
N LEU A 257 6.25 -11.90 -0.97
CA LEU A 257 5.97 -13.16 -1.69
C LEU A 257 4.54 -13.66 -1.44
N ALA A 258 4.05 -13.59 -0.20
CA ALA A 258 2.67 -13.99 0.11
C ALA A 258 1.65 -13.07 -0.60
N VAL A 259 1.91 -11.75 -0.61
CA VAL A 259 1.08 -10.78 -1.33
C VAL A 259 1.09 -11.04 -2.84
N ALA A 260 2.27 -11.30 -3.44
CA ALA A 260 2.40 -11.61 -4.85
C ALA A 260 1.67 -12.92 -5.23
N LYS A 261 1.77 -13.97 -4.40
CA LYS A 261 1.02 -15.22 -4.57
C LYS A 261 -0.50 -15.03 -4.47
N GLY A 262 -0.94 -14.20 -3.52
CA GLY A 262 -2.36 -13.83 -3.40
C GLY A 262 -2.88 -13.12 -4.64
N LEU A 263 -2.07 -12.20 -5.20
CA LEU A 263 -2.40 -11.48 -6.43
C LEU A 263 -2.45 -12.43 -7.65
N ASP A 264 -1.46 -13.33 -7.76
CA ASP A 264 -1.42 -14.37 -8.80
C ASP A 264 -2.70 -15.20 -8.81
N TRP A 265 -3.07 -15.74 -7.66
CA TRP A 265 -4.29 -16.53 -7.50
C TRP A 265 -5.56 -15.74 -7.88
N LEU A 266 -5.68 -14.49 -7.44
CA LEU A 266 -6.85 -13.67 -7.76
C LEU A 266 -6.96 -13.39 -9.27
N VAL A 267 -5.83 -13.11 -9.93
CA VAL A 267 -5.77 -12.92 -11.39
C VAL A 267 -6.15 -14.21 -12.11
N GLY A 268 -5.63 -15.38 -11.67
CA GLY A 268 -5.99 -16.69 -12.20
C GLY A 268 -7.46 -17.05 -12.03
N LYS A 269 -8.12 -16.52 -10.99
CA LYS A 269 -9.59 -16.61 -10.82
C LYS A 269 -10.38 -15.63 -11.69
N GLY A 270 -9.71 -14.85 -12.54
CA GLY A 270 -10.35 -13.86 -13.42
C GLY A 270 -10.80 -12.59 -12.71
N VAL A 271 -10.36 -12.35 -11.47
CA VAL A 271 -10.69 -11.14 -10.71
C VAL A 271 -10.07 -9.92 -11.38
N LYS A 272 -10.88 -8.90 -11.63
CA LYS A 272 -10.46 -7.67 -12.32
C LYS A 272 -10.26 -6.47 -11.39
N VAL A 273 -10.74 -6.54 -10.17
CA VAL A 273 -10.56 -5.48 -9.16
C VAL A 273 -10.03 -6.09 -7.88
N VAL A 274 -8.88 -5.63 -7.41
CA VAL A 274 -8.23 -6.14 -6.20
C VAL A 274 -8.06 -5.01 -5.19
N SER A 275 -8.63 -5.18 -4.01
CA SER A 275 -8.48 -4.30 -2.85
C SER A 275 -7.31 -4.77 -2.00
N VAL A 276 -6.32 -3.90 -1.78
CA VAL A 276 -5.13 -4.17 -0.97
C VAL A 276 -5.08 -3.17 0.17
N SER A 277 -5.51 -3.60 1.36
CA SER A 277 -5.54 -2.75 2.55
C SER A 277 -4.26 -2.88 3.40
N LEU A 278 -3.12 -3.09 2.74
CA LEU A 278 -1.80 -3.30 3.33
C LEU A 278 -0.82 -2.23 2.88
N VAL A 279 0.13 -1.92 3.73
CA VAL A 279 1.17 -0.93 3.47
C VAL A 279 2.54 -1.44 3.88
N GLY A 280 3.55 -1.17 3.06
CA GLY A 280 4.94 -1.54 3.31
C GLY A 280 5.91 -0.75 2.45
N PRO A 281 7.20 -1.11 2.49
CA PRO A 281 8.22 -0.51 1.65
C PRO A 281 8.10 -0.97 0.19
N PRO A 282 8.81 -0.30 -0.75
CA PRO A 282 8.92 -0.78 -2.11
C PRO A 282 9.59 -2.17 -2.13
N ASN A 283 9.09 -3.06 -2.99
CA ASN A 283 9.66 -4.39 -3.17
C ASN A 283 9.65 -4.77 -4.66
N PRO A 284 10.78 -5.19 -5.25
CA PRO A 284 10.88 -5.53 -6.67
C PRO A 284 9.94 -6.64 -7.12
N LEU A 285 9.75 -7.69 -6.29
CA LEU A 285 8.82 -8.78 -6.60
C LEU A 285 7.38 -8.25 -6.66
N LEU A 286 6.98 -7.48 -5.65
CA LEU A 286 5.63 -6.94 -5.59
C LEU A 286 5.37 -5.93 -6.71
N ALA A 287 6.36 -5.08 -7.06
CA ALA A 287 6.27 -4.18 -8.20
C ALA A 287 6.03 -4.94 -9.52
N ARG A 288 6.78 -6.03 -9.74
CA ARG A 288 6.62 -6.88 -10.91
C ARG A 288 5.25 -7.58 -10.94
N ALA A 289 4.82 -8.13 -9.81
CA ALA A 289 3.51 -8.78 -9.69
C ALA A 289 2.35 -7.81 -9.98
N VAL A 290 2.41 -6.59 -9.42
CA VAL A 290 1.42 -5.53 -9.67
C VAL A 290 1.39 -5.16 -11.16
N LYS A 291 2.56 -4.90 -11.77
CA LYS A 291 2.66 -4.59 -13.21
C LYS A 291 2.11 -5.71 -14.09
N ALA A 292 2.41 -6.96 -13.77
CA ALA A 292 1.92 -8.13 -14.50
C ALA A 292 0.39 -8.27 -14.38
N ALA A 293 -0.17 -8.09 -13.18
CA ALA A 293 -1.61 -8.10 -12.94
C ALA A 293 -2.33 -7.00 -13.74
N GLN A 294 -1.78 -5.78 -13.75
CA GLN A 294 -2.29 -4.67 -14.56
C GLN A 294 -2.24 -4.99 -16.07
N GLY A 295 -1.15 -5.62 -16.54
CA GLY A 295 -1.03 -6.09 -17.92
C GLY A 295 -2.09 -7.13 -18.32
N LYS A 296 -2.65 -7.86 -17.34
CA LYS A 296 -3.80 -8.78 -17.51
C LYS A 296 -5.16 -8.10 -17.28
N GLY A 297 -5.16 -6.80 -17.14
CA GLY A 297 -6.34 -5.96 -17.00
C GLY A 297 -6.88 -5.89 -15.57
N ALA A 298 -6.13 -6.29 -14.55
CA ALA A 298 -6.55 -6.09 -13.17
C ALA A 298 -6.29 -4.63 -12.73
N VAL A 299 -7.24 -4.05 -12.00
CA VAL A 299 -7.12 -2.77 -11.32
C VAL A 299 -6.85 -3.02 -9.84
N ILE A 300 -5.73 -2.48 -9.36
CA ILE A 300 -5.34 -2.58 -7.96
C ILE A 300 -5.74 -1.29 -7.26
N VAL A 301 -6.46 -1.41 -6.15
CA VAL A 301 -6.88 -0.29 -5.29
C VAL A 301 -6.20 -0.47 -3.94
N ALA A 302 -5.41 0.49 -3.49
CA ALA A 302 -4.58 0.32 -2.31
C ALA A 302 -4.62 1.50 -1.34
N ALA A 303 -4.50 1.20 -0.04
CA ALA A 303 -4.49 2.17 1.04
C ALA A 303 -3.16 2.93 1.11
N VAL A 304 -3.21 4.25 1.39
CA VAL A 304 -1.99 5.05 1.63
C VAL A 304 -1.41 4.90 3.04
N GLY A 305 -2.09 4.14 3.94
CA GLY A 305 -1.61 3.86 5.30
C GLY A 305 -2.04 4.88 6.34
N ASN A 306 -1.62 4.64 7.59
CA ASN A 306 -2.05 5.44 8.76
C ASN A 306 -0.88 5.81 9.69
N ASP A 307 0.31 5.95 9.14
CA ASP A 307 1.52 6.32 9.88
C ASP A 307 1.81 7.83 9.83
N GLY A 308 0.82 8.59 9.37
CA GLY A 308 0.89 10.04 9.23
C GLY A 308 1.57 10.52 7.95
N PRO A 309 1.40 11.80 7.62
CA PRO A 309 1.92 12.39 6.38
C PRO A 309 3.45 12.50 6.34
N ALA A 310 4.16 12.33 7.46
CA ALA A 310 5.62 12.31 7.53
C ALA A 310 6.22 10.90 7.29
N ALA A 311 5.40 9.85 7.22
CA ALA A 311 5.87 8.51 6.90
C ALA A 311 6.36 8.43 5.43
N PRO A 312 7.29 7.51 5.12
CA PRO A 312 7.66 7.23 3.74
C PRO A 312 6.45 6.85 2.88
N PRO A 313 6.51 7.07 1.54
CA PRO A 313 5.46 6.64 0.64
C PRO A 313 5.15 5.14 0.79
N SER A 314 3.86 4.82 0.88
CA SER A 314 3.37 3.45 1.10
C SER A 314 3.23 2.67 -0.19
N TYR A 315 3.59 1.38 -0.18
CA TYR A 315 3.37 0.45 -1.27
C TYR A 315 2.42 -0.67 -0.83
N PRO A 316 1.54 -1.16 -1.76
CA PRO A 316 1.56 -0.97 -3.20
C PRO A 316 0.91 0.33 -3.71
N ALA A 317 0.33 1.21 -2.88
CA ALA A 317 -0.37 2.41 -3.32
C ALA A 317 0.50 3.33 -4.21
N SER A 318 1.82 3.35 -4.00
CA SER A 318 2.77 4.18 -4.78
C SER A 318 3.23 3.56 -6.10
N TYR A 319 2.84 2.32 -6.43
CA TYR A 319 3.19 1.77 -7.74
C TYR A 319 2.38 2.43 -8.86
N PRO A 320 2.99 2.66 -10.04
CA PRO A 320 2.29 3.25 -11.18
C PRO A 320 1.01 2.50 -11.53
N GLY A 321 -0.08 3.24 -11.76
CA GLY A 321 -1.38 2.70 -12.16
C GLY A 321 -2.17 2.00 -11.05
N VAL A 322 -1.66 1.96 -9.82
CA VAL A 322 -2.45 1.57 -8.64
C VAL A 322 -3.32 2.77 -8.23
N ILE A 323 -4.58 2.53 -7.91
CA ILE A 323 -5.47 3.57 -7.39
C ILE A 323 -5.17 3.74 -5.90
N ALA A 324 -4.55 4.87 -5.54
CA ALA A 324 -4.15 5.22 -4.18
C ALA A 324 -5.32 5.87 -3.42
N VAL A 325 -5.66 5.32 -2.25
CA VAL A 325 -6.86 5.70 -1.49
C VAL A 325 -6.51 6.24 -0.13
N THR A 326 -7.00 7.46 0.16
CA THR A 326 -7.02 8.07 1.48
C THR A 326 -8.40 7.94 2.13
N ALA A 327 -8.53 8.40 3.38
CA ALA A 327 -9.74 8.26 4.16
C ALA A 327 -10.23 9.58 4.74
N VAL A 328 -11.57 9.69 4.85
CA VAL A 328 -12.23 10.78 5.56
C VAL A 328 -13.07 10.29 6.74
N ASP A 329 -13.30 11.19 7.69
CA ASP A 329 -14.21 10.99 8.82
C ASP A 329 -15.70 11.24 8.47
N GLY A 330 -16.58 11.16 9.47
CA GLY A 330 -18.02 11.39 9.32
C GLY A 330 -18.40 12.82 8.87
N ARG A 331 -17.46 13.76 8.90
CA ARG A 331 -17.64 15.15 8.46
C ARG A 331 -16.85 15.46 7.18
N ASN A 332 -16.42 14.42 6.45
CA ASN A 332 -15.61 14.51 5.22
C ASN A 332 -14.23 15.17 5.42
N ARG A 333 -13.69 15.19 6.65
CA ARG A 333 -12.34 15.69 6.91
C ARG A 333 -11.33 14.56 6.73
N ALA A 334 -10.22 14.83 6.06
CA ALA A 334 -9.13 13.87 5.91
C ALA A 334 -8.63 13.41 7.29
N LEU A 335 -8.31 12.12 7.41
CA LEU A 335 -7.76 11.59 8.65
C LEU A 335 -6.34 12.11 8.85
N ILE A 336 -6.05 12.66 10.05
CA ILE A 336 -4.73 13.21 10.37
C ILE A 336 -3.63 12.15 10.34
N GLU A 337 -3.97 10.91 10.62
CA GLU A 337 -3.07 9.75 10.54
C GLU A 337 -2.90 9.20 9.13
N ALA A 338 -3.66 9.67 8.13
CA ALA A 338 -3.49 9.18 6.77
C ALA A 338 -2.04 9.32 6.31
N GLY A 339 -1.50 8.25 5.75
CA GLY A 339 -0.17 8.19 5.19
C GLY A 339 -0.10 8.84 3.82
N ARG A 340 0.98 8.53 3.09
CA ARG A 340 1.25 9.08 1.75
C ARG A 340 1.55 7.99 0.74
N ALA A 341 1.22 8.28 -0.51
CA ALA A 341 1.75 7.59 -1.68
C ALA A 341 2.43 8.62 -2.61
N LEU A 342 3.09 8.16 -3.66
CA LEU A 342 3.71 9.04 -4.66
C LEU A 342 2.67 9.80 -5.49
N HIS A 343 1.44 9.33 -5.49
CA HIS A 343 0.25 9.96 -6.03
C HIS A 343 -0.94 9.65 -5.13
N LEU A 344 -2.02 10.39 -5.28
CA LEU A 344 -3.28 10.17 -4.57
C LEU A 344 -4.43 10.29 -5.56
N ASP A 345 -5.31 9.29 -5.60
CA ASP A 345 -6.38 9.27 -6.58
C ASP A 345 -7.72 9.64 -5.98
N TYR A 346 -8.14 8.99 -4.88
CA TYR A 346 -9.45 9.22 -4.30
C TYR A 346 -9.45 9.13 -2.78
N ALA A 347 -10.42 9.80 -2.19
CA ALA A 347 -10.82 9.64 -0.80
C ALA A 347 -12.10 8.80 -0.69
N ALA A 348 -12.30 8.12 0.44
CA ALA A 348 -13.58 7.50 0.80
C ALA A 348 -13.79 7.49 2.32
N PRO A 349 -15.00 7.20 2.83
CA PRO A 349 -15.24 7.06 4.25
C PRO A 349 -14.34 5.98 4.86
N GLY A 350 -13.53 6.34 5.86
CA GLY A 350 -12.63 5.40 6.55
C GLY A 350 -12.67 5.56 8.08
N ALA A 351 -13.53 6.45 8.58
CA ALA A 351 -13.81 6.57 10.01
C ALA A 351 -15.28 6.89 10.26
N ASP A 352 -15.70 6.74 11.51
CA ASP A 352 -17.11 6.89 11.91
C ASP A 352 -18.06 5.94 11.17
N ILE A 353 -17.56 4.79 10.76
CA ILE A 353 -18.28 3.70 10.11
C ILE A 353 -18.10 2.40 10.90
N ALA A 354 -19.00 1.45 10.69
CA ALA A 354 -18.93 0.14 11.32
C ALA A 354 -18.62 -0.96 10.30
N ALA A 355 -17.91 -1.99 10.76
CA ALA A 355 -17.58 -3.19 9.99
C ALA A 355 -17.75 -4.44 10.85
N THR A 356 -17.63 -5.62 10.24
CA THR A 356 -17.73 -6.89 10.95
C THR A 356 -16.33 -7.41 11.31
N ASN A 357 -16.07 -7.76 12.55
CA ASN A 357 -14.80 -8.33 13.00
C ASN A 357 -14.74 -9.86 12.83
N ALA A 358 -13.62 -10.48 13.20
CA ALA A 358 -13.41 -11.93 13.11
C ALA A 358 -14.43 -12.76 13.91
N ALA A 359 -14.97 -12.21 15.01
CA ALA A 359 -16.01 -12.84 15.81
C ALA A 359 -17.43 -12.64 15.24
N GLY A 360 -17.57 -12.06 14.04
CA GLY A 360 -18.87 -11.76 13.42
C GLY A 360 -19.61 -10.58 14.07
N ARG A 361 -18.96 -9.85 14.97
CA ARG A 361 -19.57 -8.72 15.68
C ARG A 361 -19.31 -7.41 14.96
N ARG A 362 -20.27 -6.50 15.07
CA ARG A 362 -20.15 -5.15 14.54
C ARG A 362 -19.23 -4.30 15.40
N VAL A 363 -18.24 -3.65 14.79
CA VAL A 363 -17.25 -2.81 15.48
C VAL A 363 -17.02 -1.52 14.70
N LYS A 364 -16.68 -0.45 15.41
CA LYS A 364 -16.23 0.79 14.76
C LYS A 364 -14.83 0.60 14.18
N VAL A 365 -14.62 1.19 13.01
CA VAL A 365 -13.33 1.11 12.34
C VAL A 365 -12.81 2.51 11.98
N ARG A 366 -11.47 2.63 11.88
CA ARG A 366 -10.80 3.86 11.52
C ARG A 366 -9.48 3.58 10.79
N GLY A 367 -9.32 4.17 9.61
CA GLY A 367 -8.12 4.11 8.80
C GLY A 367 -8.39 4.03 7.31
N THR A 368 -7.35 4.28 6.51
CA THR A 368 -7.39 4.23 5.04
C THR A 368 -7.70 2.83 4.50
N SER A 369 -7.36 1.79 5.26
CA SER A 369 -7.71 0.40 4.96
C SER A 369 -9.21 0.16 4.79
N PHE A 370 -10.04 0.95 5.45
CA PHE A 370 -11.51 0.82 5.41
C PHE A 370 -12.15 1.69 4.33
N ALA A 371 -11.45 2.70 3.86
CA ALA A 371 -11.82 3.48 2.68
C ALA A 371 -11.53 2.71 1.37
N THR A 372 -10.43 1.96 1.34
CA THR A 372 -9.96 1.21 0.17
C THR A 372 -11.01 0.26 -0.42
N PRO A 373 -11.69 -0.62 0.35
CA PRO A 373 -12.73 -1.50 -0.16
C PRO A 373 -13.94 -0.72 -0.71
N LEU A 374 -14.26 0.44 -0.17
CA LEU A 374 -15.34 1.27 -0.68
C LEU A 374 -14.99 1.85 -2.06
N VAL A 375 -13.76 2.34 -2.27
CA VAL A 375 -13.29 2.74 -3.60
C VAL A 375 -13.25 1.54 -4.55
N ALA A 376 -12.74 0.38 -4.10
CA ALA A 376 -12.71 -0.84 -4.91
C ALA A 376 -14.13 -1.27 -5.37
N SER A 377 -15.15 -1.08 -4.54
CA SER A 377 -16.54 -1.33 -4.92
C SER A 377 -17.01 -0.38 -6.04
N ARG A 378 -16.58 0.89 -6.02
CA ARG A 378 -16.93 1.85 -7.10
C ARG A 378 -16.20 1.52 -8.38
N VAL A 379 -14.92 1.13 -8.29
CA VAL A 379 -14.14 0.58 -9.42
C VAL A 379 -14.87 -0.62 -10.03
N ALA A 380 -15.32 -1.57 -9.22
CA ALA A 380 -16.05 -2.75 -9.68
C ALA A 380 -17.40 -2.42 -10.32
N LEU A 381 -18.12 -1.44 -9.76
CA LEU A 381 -19.40 -0.97 -10.33
C LEU A 381 -19.22 -0.28 -11.69
N LYS A 382 -18.10 0.44 -11.87
CA LYS A 382 -17.81 1.20 -13.10
C LYS A 382 -16.87 0.44 -14.05
N TRP A 383 -16.53 -0.79 -13.73
CA TRP A 383 -15.58 -1.60 -14.49
C TRP A 383 -15.88 -1.60 -16.00
N GLY A 384 -14.83 -1.47 -16.80
CA GLY A 384 -14.88 -1.49 -18.26
C GLY A 384 -14.51 -0.15 -18.89
N ALA A 385 -14.91 0.04 -20.15
CA ALA A 385 -14.56 1.23 -20.93
C ALA A 385 -15.03 2.53 -20.26
N GLY A 386 -14.12 3.49 -20.15
CA GLY A 386 -14.39 4.79 -19.51
C GLY A 386 -14.54 4.73 -17.99
N MET A 387 -13.97 3.72 -17.32
CA MET A 387 -14.01 3.58 -15.87
C MET A 387 -13.48 4.84 -15.16
N GLY A 388 -12.28 5.33 -15.53
CA GLY A 388 -11.68 6.51 -14.91
C GLY A 388 -12.58 7.75 -14.96
N PRO A 389 -13.00 8.23 -16.13
CA PRO A 389 -13.95 9.34 -16.24
C PRO A 389 -15.27 9.13 -15.47
N LYS A 390 -15.77 7.90 -15.37
CA LYS A 390 -16.98 7.60 -14.59
C LYS A 390 -16.77 7.68 -13.08
N LEU A 391 -15.57 7.37 -12.62
CA LEU A 391 -15.17 7.56 -11.21
C LEU A 391 -14.98 9.05 -10.91
N ASP A 392 -14.28 9.78 -11.80
CA ASP A 392 -14.09 11.22 -11.66
C ASP A 392 -15.43 11.98 -11.62
N ALA A 393 -16.38 11.58 -12.46
CA ALA A 393 -17.73 12.17 -12.46
C ALA A 393 -18.56 11.85 -11.19
N GLU A 394 -18.23 10.77 -10.46
CA GLU A 394 -18.86 10.44 -9.18
C GLU A 394 -18.19 11.15 -8.01
N ALA A 395 -16.90 11.46 -8.13
CA ALA A 395 -16.12 12.02 -7.05
C ALA A 395 -16.59 13.44 -6.71
N ILE A 396 -16.82 13.69 -5.41
CA ILE A 396 -17.09 15.04 -4.91
C ILE A 396 -15.75 15.71 -4.61
N ASP A 397 -15.44 16.78 -5.33
CA ASP A 397 -14.26 17.59 -5.11
C ASP A 397 -14.28 18.19 -3.71
N LEU A 398 -13.24 17.93 -2.92
CA LEU A 398 -13.07 18.41 -1.54
C LEU A 398 -11.70 19.09 -1.41
N GLY A 399 -11.64 20.12 -0.58
CA GLY A 399 -10.39 20.85 -0.36
C GLY A 399 -10.10 21.88 -1.44
N ALA A 400 -8.88 21.90 -1.97
CA ALA A 400 -8.52 22.75 -3.08
C ALA A 400 -9.21 22.30 -4.37
N ARG A 401 -9.58 23.25 -5.24
CA ARG A 401 -10.28 22.93 -6.49
C ARG A 401 -9.43 22.02 -7.38
N GLY A 402 -10.01 20.90 -7.81
CA GLY A 402 -9.35 19.89 -8.64
C GLY A 402 -8.50 18.90 -7.84
N PRO A 403 -7.74 18.01 -8.48
CA PRO A 403 -6.95 17.01 -7.79
C PRO A 403 -5.92 17.64 -6.85
N ASP A 404 -5.89 17.17 -5.58
CA ASP A 404 -4.98 17.66 -4.56
C ASP A 404 -4.30 16.53 -3.77
N GLY A 405 -3.32 16.87 -2.92
CA GLY A 405 -2.57 15.90 -2.11
C GLY A 405 -3.30 15.40 -0.86
N THR A 406 -4.51 15.89 -0.58
CA THR A 406 -5.30 15.57 0.61
C THR A 406 -6.46 14.65 0.31
N TYR A 407 -7.17 14.90 -0.79
CA TYR A 407 -8.38 14.17 -1.20
C TYR A 407 -8.25 13.51 -2.57
N GLY A 408 -7.13 13.70 -3.26
CA GLY A 408 -6.95 13.24 -4.64
C GLY A 408 -7.90 13.96 -5.59
N ARG A 409 -8.61 13.21 -6.42
CA ARG A 409 -9.66 13.70 -7.34
C ARG A 409 -11.00 13.94 -6.66
N GLY A 410 -11.11 13.57 -5.36
CA GLY A 410 -12.31 13.78 -4.56
C GLY A 410 -12.82 12.54 -3.83
N LEU A 411 -13.95 12.72 -3.16
CA LEU A 411 -14.58 11.74 -2.29
C LEU A 411 -15.53 10.84 -3.09
N LEU A 412 -15.22 9.56 -3.13
CA LEU A 412 -16.09 8.50 -3.67
C LEU A 412 -16.97 7.88 -2.57
N CYS A 413 -18.05 7.23 -3.01
CA CYS A 413 -18.88 6.40 -2.14
C CYS A 413 -19.48 7.15 -0.94
N THR A 414 -19.91 8.38 -1.12
CA THR A 414 -20.46 9.21 -0.03
C THR A 414 -21.64 8.57 0.69
N ILE A 415 -22.40 7.74 -0.04
CA ILE A 415 -23.55 7.00 0.47
C ILE A 415 -23.16 5.66 1.14
N CYS A 416 -21.92 5.20 0.98
CA CYS A 416 -21.41 3.95 1.56
C CYS A 416 -20.93 4.16 3.01
N ARG A 417 -21.82 4.64 3.85
CA ARG A 417 -21.53 4.82 5.29
C ARG A 417 -22.38 3.83 6.09
N PRO A 418 -21.84 2.66 6.44
CA PRO A 418 -22.52 1.76 7.37
C PRO A 418 -22.81 2.51 8.67
N ALA A 419 -24.05 2.50 9.13
CA ALA A 419 -24.44 3.15 10.38
C ALA A 419 -23.57 2.65 11.53
N ARG A 420 -23.33 3.53 12.49
CA ARG A 420 -22.51 3.25 13.69
C ARG A 420 -23.14 2.20 14.57
#